data_8f57a63bd5448511ca2344ee670b9406
#
_entry.id   8f57a63bd5448511ca2344ee670b9406
#
_cell.length_a   1.000
_cell.length_b   1.000
_cell.length_c   1.000
_cell.angle_alpha   90.00
_cell.angle_beta   90.00
_cell.angle_gamma   90.00
#
_symmetry.space_group_name_H-M   'P 1'
#
loop_
_entity.id
_entity.type
_entity.pdbx_description
1 polymer ?
#
loop_
_entity_poly.entity_id
_entity_poly.type
_entity_poly.pdbx_seq_one_letter_code
_entity_poly.pdbx_strand_id
1 'polypeptide(L)'
;AENLSQVSLELGGKSPVVVFDDADQENALNGITAGIFGASGQSCIAGSRLYLQSSIYDEFLKKLISKAEKIKLGGPMEKDTQMGPLNSFKQLENIEKNIKATIEQGGKIRCGGKRSSVSNKGYYFPATIIECKNHNLPVAENELFGPILSVMKFDKEDEVINKMNDNKYGLSSGVYTS
;
A
#
# COMPACT_ATOMS: atom_id res chain seq x y z
N ALA A 1 11.03 0.31 33.20
CA ALA A 1 9.71 0.45 33.79
C ALA A 1 9.85 0.50 35.31
N GLU A 2 9.77 1.69 35.91
CA GLU A 2 9.95 1.90 37.36
C GLU A 2 8.91 1.14 38.20
N ASN A 3 7.74 0.86 37.64
CA ASN A 3 6.60 0.30 38.37
C ASN A 3 6.30 -1.17 37.98
N LEU A 4 7.19 -1.87 37.28
CA LEU A 4 6.97 -3.27 36.81
C LEU A 4 5.62 -3.49 36.10
N SER A 5 5.06 -2.45 35.50
CA SER A 5 3.79 -2.53 34.76
C SER A 5 3.96 -3.32 33.47
N GLN A 6 2.97 -4.13 33.11
CA GLN A 6 2.89 -4.73 31.80
C GLN A 6 2.49 -3.65 30.78
N VAL A 7 3.18 -3.63 29.65
CA VAL A 7 2.93 -2.68 28.56
C VAL A 7 2.64 -3.44 27.27
N SER A 8 1.55 -3.08 26.60
CA SER A 8 1.25 -3.50 25.21
C SER A 8 1.30 -2.25 24.34
N LEU A 9 1.93 -2.37 23.17
CA LEU A 9 2.10 -1.25 22.24
C LEU A 9 1.42 -1.60 20.90
N GLU A 10 0.54 -0.71 20.46
CA GLU A 10 -0.06 -0.72 19.13
C GLU A 10 0.60 0.41 18.32
N LEU A 11 1.45 0.04 17.36
CA LEU A 11 2.30 0.97 16.63
C LEU A 11 1.94 1.02 15.15
N GLY A 12 2.18 2.18 14.52
CA GLY A 12 2.04 2.36 13.08
C GLY A 12 3.19 1.74 12.29
N GLY A 13 2.97 1.52 11.01
CA GLY A 13 3.94 0.97 10.09
C GLY A 13 3.86 1.57 8.69
N LYS A 14 4.96 1.45 7.97
CA LYS A 14 5.03 1.74 6.52
C LYS A 14 5.81 0.63 5.84
N SER A 15 5.26 -0.57 5.93
CA SER A 15 5.94 -1.82 5.61
C SER A 15 6.36 -1.90 4.15
N PRO A 16 7.66 -2.12 3.88
CA PRO A 16 8.15 -2.36 2.53
C PRO A 16 7.90 -3.81 2.13
N VAL A 17 7.60 -4.01 0.86
CA VAL A 17 7.59 -5.30 0.18
C VAL A 17 8.52 -5.22 -1.01
N VAL A 18 9.45 -6.16 -1.13
CA VAL A 18 10.43 -6.23 -2.20
C VAL A 18 10.17 -7.46 -3.05
N VAL A 19 10.21 -7.32 -4.36
CA VAL A 19 10.09 -8.43 -5.32
C VAL A 19 11.30 -8.43 -6.24
N PHE A 20 12.11 -9.49 -6.14
CA PHE A 20 13.21 -9.76 -7.06
C PHE A 20 12.70 -10.49 -8.31
N ASP A 21 13.50 -10.49 -9.36
CA ASP A 21 13.11 -11.08 -10.66
C ASP A 21 13.09 -12.61 -10.66
N ASP A 22 13.75 -13.23 -9.71
CA ASP A 22 13.74 -14.67 -9.49
C ASP A 22 12.53 -15.19 -8.67
N ALA A 23 11.70 -14.27 -8.16
CA ALA A 23 10.53 -14.63 -7.34
C ALA A 23 9.43 -15.34 -8.14
N ASP A 24 8.65 -16.18 -7.46
CA ASP A 24 7.34 -16.60 -7.97
C ASP A 24 6.41 -15.38 -8.06
N GLN A 25 6.31 -14.84 -9.28
CA GLN A 25 5.57 -13.60 -9.53
C GLN A 25 4.06 -13.74 -9.26
N GLU A 26 3.47 -14.90 -9.44
CA GLU A 26 2.05 -15.10 -9.19
C GLU A 26 1.76 -15.12 -7.69
N ASN A 27 2.58 -15.82 -6.93
CA ASN A 27 2.51 -15.83 -5.46
C ASN A 27 2.75 -14.42 -4.90
N ALA A 28 3.77 -13.71 -5.37
CA ALA A 28 4.05 -12.34 -4.98
C ALA A 28 2.86 -11.40 -5.27
N LEU A 29 2.28 -11.49 -6.47
CA LEU A 29 1.13 -10.69 -6.89
C LEU A 29 -0.10 -10.92 -5.98
N ASN A 30 -0.36 -12.18 -5.64
CA ASN A 30 -1.45 -12.55 -4.74
C ASN A 30 -1.22 -12.02 -3.33
N GLY A 31 -0.02 -12.24 -2.79
CA GLY A 31 0.35 -11.81 -1.45
C GLY A 31 0.33 -10.28 -1.30
N ILE A 32 0.88 -9.54 -2.27
CA ILE A 32 0.85 -8.09 -2.28
C ILE A 32 -0.59 -7.56 -2.33
N THR A 33 -1.41 -8.11 -3.23
CA THR A 33 -2.82 -7.68 -3.36
C THR A 33 -3.58 -7.90 -2.06
N ALA A 34 -3.45 -9.08 -1.44
CA ALA A 34 -4.07 -9.38 -0.17
C ALA A 34 -3.51 -8.51 0.98
N GLY A 35 -2.20 -8.31 1.02
CA GLY A 35 -1.51 -7.61 2.11
C GLY A 35 -1.81 -6.12 2.19
N ILE A 36 -2.09 -5.47 1.04
CA ILE A 36 -2.40 -4.02 1.05
C ILE A 36 -3.89 -3.72 0.91
N PHE A 37 -4.64 -4.49 0.12
CA PHE A 37 -6.06 -4.21 -0.11
C PHE A 37 -7.00 -4.99 0.81
N GLY A 38 -6.53 -6.04 1.45
CA GLY A 38 -7.22 -6.69 2.55
C GLY A 38 -7.55 -5.70 3.66
N ALA A 39 -8.68 -5.86 4.34
CA ALA A 39 -9.17 -4.93 5.36
C ALA A 39 -9.14 -3.45 4.94
N SER A 40 -9.28 -3.16 3.63
CA SER A 40 -9.19 -1.81 3.04
C SER A 40 -7.86 -1.09 3.34
N GLY A 41 -6.77 -1.83 3.47
CA GLY A 41 -5.44 -1.31 3.80
C GLY A 41 -5.29 -0.78 5.23
N GLN A 42 -6.26 -1.07 6.10
CA GLN A 42 -6.31 -0.58 7.48
C GLN A 42 -5.67 -1.60 8.43
N SER A 43 -4.40 -1.89 8.18
CA SER A 43 -3.56 -2.75 9.01
C SER A 43 -2.20 -2.10 9.23
N CYS A 44 -1.70 -2.15 10.46
CA CYS A 44 -0.38 -1.62 10.82
C CYS A 44 0.76 -2.32 10.05
N ILE A 45 0.57 -3.59 9.67
CA ILE A 45 1.54 -4.39 8.90
C ILE A 45 1.28 -4.38 7.38
N ALA A 46 0.32 -3.59 6.88
CA ALA A 46 0.01 -3.55 5.46
C ALA A 46 1.24 -3.18 4.62
N GLY A 47 1.55 -4.00 3.61
CA GLY A 47 2.67 -3.80 2.69
C GLY A 47 2.44 -2.64 1.74
N SER A 48 2.52 -1.42 2.24
CA SER A 48 2.09 -0.19 1.54
C SER A 48 3.18 0.47 0.68
N ARG A 49 4.44 -0.01 0.77
CA ARG A 49 5.55 0.38 -0.11
C ARG A 49 6.04 -0.84 -0.88
N LEU A 50 5.82 -0.86 -2.18
CA LEU A 50 6.27 -1.94 -3.06
C LEU A 50 7.51 -1.50 -3.85
N TYR A 51 8.56 -2.30 -3.77
CA TYR A 51 9.76 -2.17 -4.56
C TYR A 51 9.84 -3.35 -5.53
N LEU A 52 9.89 -3.04 -6.83
CA LEU A 52 10.00 -4.03 -7.90
C LEU A 52 11.34 -3.91 -8.59
N GLN A 53 12.04 -5.02 -8.77
CA GLN A 53 13.27 -5.04 -9.56
C GLN A 53 12.98 -4.60 -11.00
N SER A 54 13.86 -3.80 -11.58
CA SER A 54 13.63 -3.12 -12.86
C SER A 54 13.32 -4.07 -14.01
N SER A 55 13.90 -5.26 -14.01
CA SER A 55 13.69 -6.31 -15.04
C SER A 55 12.25 -6.79 -15.14
N ILE A 56 11.51 -6.80 -14.03
CA ILE A 56 10.11 -7.28 -13.97
C ILE A 56 9.08 -6.15 -13.82
N TYR A 57 9.54 -4.91 -13.63
CA TYR A 57 8.69 -3.81 -13.19
C TYR A 57 7.45 -3.58 -14.06
N ASP A 58 7.63 -3.41 -15.36
CA ASP A 58 6.53 -2.97 -16.22
C ASP A 58 5.46 -4.06 -16.38
N GLU A 59 5.87 -5.33 -16.52
CA GLU A 59 4.95 -6.46 -16.64
C GLU A 59 4.24 -6.73 -15.31
N PHE A 60 4.97 -6.75 -14.21
CA PHE A 60 4.40 -6.98 -12.88
C PHE A 60 3.41 -5.87 -12.49
N LEU A 61 3.79 -4.61 -12.71
CA LEU A 61 2.91 -3.47 -12.42
C LEU A 61 1.62 -3.53 -13.24
N LYS A 62 1.69 -3.89 -14.50
CA LYS A 62 0.50 -4.08 -15.36
C LYS A 62 -0.44 -5.15 -14.80
N LYS A 63 0.09 -6.29 -14.40
CA LYS A 63 -0.70 -7.37 -13.78
C LYS A 63 -1.34 -6.92 -12.46
N LEU A 64 -0.58 -6.21 -11.63
CA LEU A 64 -1.03 -5.69 -10.34
C LEU A 64 -2.16 -4.67 -10.49
N ILE A 65 -2.04 -3.73 -11.43
CA ILE A 65 -3.09 -2.76 -11.77
C ILE A 65 -4.37 -3.50 -12.19
N SER A 66 -4.26 -4.43 -13.15
CA SER A 66 -5.42 -5.21 -13.61
C SER A 66 -6.11 -5.98 -12.49
N LYS A 67 -5.36 -6.43 -11.48
CA LYS A 67 -5.91 -7.13 -10.32
C LYS A 67 -6.57 -6.17 -9.34
N ALA A 68 -5.95 -5.01 -9.08
CA ALA A 68 -6.49 -3.98 -8.20
C ALA A 68 -7.81 -3.38 -8.71
N GLU A 69 -7.92 -3.14 -10.02
CA GLU A 69 -9.13 -2.61 -10.67
C GLU A 69 -10.34 -3.56 -10.59
N LYS A 70 -10.10 -4.85 -10.43
CA LYS A 70 -11.15 -5.87 -10.30
C LYS A 70 -11.69 -6.00 -8.87
N ILE A 71 -11.06 -5.38 -7.88
CA ILE A 71 -11.50 -5.46 -6.49
C ILE A 71 -12.84 -4.77 -6.34
N LYS A 72 -13.86 -5.55 -5.95
CA LYS A 72 -15.22 -5.06 -5.79
C LYS A 72 -15.39 -4.35 -4.45
N LEU A 73 -15.62 -3.05 -4.52
CA LEU A 73 -16.06 -2.25 -3.37
C LEU A 73 -17.54 -2.48 -3.10
N GLY A 74 -17.90 -2.55 -1.81
CA GLY A 74 -19.31 -2.70 -1.44
C GLY A 74 -19.55 -2.62 0.05
N GLY A 75 -20.79 -2.74 0.44
CA GLY A 75 -21.21 -2.81 1.83
C GLY A 75 -20.70 -4.09 2.52
N PRO A 76 -20.39 -4.05 3.82
CA PRO A 76 -19.79 -5.20 4.51
C PRO A 76 -20.72 -6.42 4.60
N MET A 77 -22.02 -6.23 4.38
CA MET A 77 -23.02 -7.32 4.39
C MET A 77 -23.35 -7.83 2.98
N GLU A 78 -22.80 -7.23 1.93
CA GLU A 78 -23.00 -7.66 0.55
C GLU A 78 -22.11 -8.86 0.24
N LYS A 79 -22.67 -9.92 -0.34
CA LYS A 79 -22.03 -11.23 -0.52
C LYS A 79 -20.75 -11.15 -1.39
N ASP A 80 -20.74 -10.26 -2.39
CA ASP A 80 -19.66 -10.17 -3.35
C ASP A 80 -18.64 -9.07 -3.02
N THR A 81 -18.78 -8.39 -1.89
CA THR A 81 -17.85 -7.35 -1.46
C THR A 81 -16.49 -7.96 -1.15
N GLN A 82 -15.43 -7.40 -1.75
CA GLN A 82 -14.05 -7.78 -1.50
C GLN A 82 -13.31 -6.72 -0.66
N MET A 83 -13.76 -5.48 -0.72
CA MET A 83 -13.19 -4.38 0.06
C MET A 83 -14.28 -3.43 0.54
N GLY A 84 -14.30 -3.15 1.83
CA GLY A 84 -15.27 -2.28 2.51
C GLY A 84 -14.83 -0.82 2.58
N PRO A 85 -15.55 -0.01 3.37
CA PRO A 85 -15.24 1.41 3.55
C PRO A 85 -14.04 1.62 4.49
N LEU A 86 -13.49 2.83 4.44
CA LEU A 86 -12.57 3.36 5.44
C LEU A 86 -13.31 3.63 6.77
N ASN A 87 -12.56 3.65 7.85
CA ASN A 87 -13.07 3.79 9.21
C ASN A 87 -13.70 5.16 9.49
N SER A 88 -13.20 6.25 8.88
CA SER A 88 -13.67 7.60 9.19
C SER A 88 -13.50 8.59 8.04
N PHE A 89 -14.27 9.69 8.10
CA PHE A 89 -14.12 10.82 7.18
C PHE A 89 -12.73 11.47 7.27
N LYS A 90 -12.20 11.62 8.48
CA LYS A 90 -10.86 12.17 8.71
C LYS A 90 -9.77 11.33 8.00
N GLN A 91 -9.94 10.01 8.00
CA GLN A 91 -9.04 9.10 7.29
C GLN A 91 -9.11 9.30 5.78
N LEU A 92 -10.31 9.41 5.25
CA LEU A 92 -10.54 9.69 3.83
C LEU A 92 -9.88 11.01 3.39
N GLU A 93 -10.09 12.10 4.15
CA GLU A 93 -9.46 13.40 3.86
C GLU A 93 -7.93 13.34 3.93
N ASN A 94 -7.38 12.60 4.91
CA ASN A 94 -5.93 12.42 5.03
C ASN A 94 -5.36 11.70 3.80
N ILE A 95 -6.02 10.67 3.31
CA ILE A 95 -5.64 9.95 2.09
C ILE A 95 -5.64 10.90 0.89
N GLU A 96 -6.72 11.64 0.68
CA GLU A 96 -6.84 12.57 -0.45
C GLU A 96 -5.77 13.67 -0.42
N LYS A 97 -5.51 14.23 0.76
CA LYS A 97 -4.46 15.23 0.97
C LYS A 97 -3.07 14.69 0.57
N ASN A 98 -2.73 13.49 1.02
CA ASN A 98 -1.44 12.88 0.72
C ASN A 98 -1.32 12.50 -0.76
N ILE A 99 -2.37 11.99 -1.38
CA ILE A 99 -2.40 11.71 -2.82
C ILE A 99 -2.17 13.01 -3.62
N LYS A 100 -2.92 14.07 -3.30
CA LYS A 100 -2.77 15.37 -3.96
C LYS A 100 -1.33 15.88 -3.86
N ALA A 101 -0.76 15.92 -2.66
CA ALA A 101 0.62 16.35 -2.44
C ALA A 101 1.63 15.47 -3.19
N THR A 102 1.37 14.17 -3.31
CA THR A 102 2.24 13.25 -4.06
C THR A 102 2.20 13.54 -5.56
N ILE A 103 1.03 13.82 -6.12
CA ILE A 103 0.89 14.15 -7.54
C ILE A 103 1.58 15.48 -7.86
N GLU A 104 1.44 16.49 -7.00
CA GLU A 104 2.13 17.79 -7.13
C GLU A 104 3.66 17.63 -7.12
N GLN A 105 4.19 16.59 -6.47
CA GLN A 105 5.61 16.25 -6.42
C GLN A 105 6.04 15.23 -7.49
N GLY A 106 5.18 14.92 -8.45
CA GLY A 106 5.49 14.10 -9.61
C GLY A 106 5.18 12.61 -9.49
N GLY A 107 4.44 12.19 -8.46
CA GLY A 107 3.84 10.86 -8.39
C GLY A 107 2.77 10.67 -9.47
N LYS A 108 2.56 9.43 -9.91
CA LYS A 108 1.60 9.10 -10.98
C LYS A 108 0.58 8.08 -10.50
N ILE A 109 -0.71 8.44 -10.50
CA ILE A 109 -1.78 7.48 -10.25
C ILE A 109 -1.84 6.48 -11.41
N ARG A 110 -1.77 5.18 -11.09
CA ARG A 110 -1.86 4.09 -12.06
C ARG A 110 -3.25 3.44 -12.07
N CYS A 111 -3.94 3.41 -10.93
CA CYS A 111 -5.37 3.09 -10.80
C CYS A 111 -5.93 3.71 -9.52
N GLY A 112 -7.24 3.82 -9.40
CA GLY A 112 -7.93 4.39 -8.24
C GLY A 112 -7.71 5.91 -8.09
N GLY A 113 -7.37 6.34 -6.89
CA GLY A 113 -6.94 7.71 -6.58
C GLY A 113 -8.04 8.72 -6.31
N LYS A 114 -9.31 8.33 -6.37
CA LYS A 114 -10.47 9.20 -6.10
C LYS A 114 -11.53 8.45 -5.30
N ARG A 115 -12.31 9.17 -4.51
CA ARG A 115 -13.47 8.59 -3.78
C ARG A 115 -14.36 7.78 -4.73
N SER A 116 -14.90 6.70 -4.23
CA SER A 116 -15.91 5.92 -4.95
C SER A 116 -17.31 6.42 -4.59
N SER A 117 -18.19 6.42 -5.58
CA SER A 117 -19.63 6.70 -5.43
C SER A 117 -20.46 5.42 -5.27
N VAL A 118 -19.84 4.31 -4.90
CA VAL A 118 -20.54 3.02 -4.75
C VAL A 118 -21.70 3.07 -3.74
N SER A 119 -21.63 3.97 -2.75
CA SER A 119 -22.69 4.22 -1.80
C SER A 119 -22.71 5.68 -1.34
N ASN A 120 -23.91 6.19 -1.03
CA ASN A 120 -24.10 7.52 -0.40
C ASN A 120 -23.80 7.51 1.11
N LYS A 121 -23.58 6.32 1.69
CA LYS A 121 -23.23 6.12 3.09
C LYS A 121 -21.91 5.40 3.19
N GLY A 122 -21.01 5.91 4.02
CA GLY A 122 -19.68 5.33 4.21
C GLY A 122 -18.57 6.03 3.40
N TYR A 123 -17.33 5.69 3.73
CA TYR A 123 -16.13 6.37 3.24
C TYR A 123 -15.38 5.44 2.30
N TYR A 124 -15.93 5.21 1.10
CA TYR A 124 -15.37 4.26 0.14
C TYR A 124 -14.25 4.86 -0.67
N PHE A 125 -13.12 4.17 -0.66
CA PHE A 125 -11.94 4.52 -1.46
C PHE A 125 -11.44 3.27 -2.21
N PRO A 126 -11.24 3.33 -3.53
CA PRO A 126 -10.85 2.15 -4.32
C PRO A 126 -9.39 1.76 -4.05
N ALA A 127 -9.06 0.52 -4.37
CA ALA A 127 -7.68 0.08 -4.46
C ALA A 127 -6.90 1.06 -5.34
N THR A 128 -5.84 1.63 -4.78
CA THR A 128 -5.10 2.71 -5.42
C THR A 128 -3.63 2.38 -5.49
N ILE A 129 -3.07 2.50 -6.70
CA ILE A 129 -1.64 2.31 -6.96
C ILE A 129 -1.05 3.61 -7.47
N ILE A 130 0.02 4.06 -6.83
CA ILE A 130 0.73 5.28 -7.19
C ILE A 130 2.19 4.95 -7.45
N GLU A 131 2.62 5.21 -8.68
CA GLU A 131 4.02 5.12 -9.06
C GLU A 131 4.79 6.33 -8.50
N CYS A 132 5.83 6.04 -7.73
CA CYS A 132 6.67 7.03 -7.07
C CYS A 132 8.10 6.95 -7.59
N LYS A 133 8.69 8.09 -7.94
CA LYS A 133 10.10 8.15 -8.37
C LYS A 133 11.09 7.91 -7.24
N ASN A 134 10.68 8.21 -6.01
CA ASN A 134 11.48 8.02 -4.80
C ASN A 134 10.56 7.74 -3.60
N HIS A 135 11.16 7.30 -2.49
CA HIS A 135 10.46 6.92 -1.27
C HIS A 135 10.08 8.11 -0.35
N ASN A 136 10.48 9.35 -0.70
CA ASN A 136 10.20 10.56 0.10
C ASN A 136 8.89 11.24 -0.30
N LEU A 137 8.14 10.67 -1.25
CA LEU A 137 6.83 11.19 -1.61
C LEU A 137 5.80 10.91 -0.50
N PRO A 138 4.85 11.82 -0.21
CA PRO A 138 3.94 11.72 0.92
C PRO A 138 3.24 10.38 1.08
N VAL A 139 2.80 9.74 -0.02
CA VAL A 139 2.14 8.41 0.04
C VAL A 139 3.13 7.28 0.32
N ALA A 140 4.42 7.46 0.06
CA ALA A 140 5.45 6.47 0.36
C ALA A 140 6.06 6.66 1.76
N GLU A 141 6.04 7.89 2.29
CA GLU A 141 6.61 8.23 3.59
C GLU A 141 5.62 8.05 4.74
N ASN A 142 4.35 8.48 4.57
CA ASN A 142 3.38 8.52 5.65
C ASN A 142 2.51 7.25 5.69
N GLU A 143 2.19 6.78 6.89
CA GLU A 143 1.16 5.76 7.09
C GLU A 143 -0.22 6.37 6.80
N LEU A 144 -0.86 5.87 5.74
CA LEU A 144 -2.17 6.36 5.32
C LEU A 144 -3.33 5.56 5.90
N PHE A 145 -3.07 4.34 6.34
CA PHE A 145 -4.05 3.42 6.90
C PHE A 145 -5.28 3.24 5.98
N GLY A 146 -5.01 2.96 4.71
CA GLY A 146 -6.00 2.84 3.63
C GLY A 146 -5.46 2.07 2.43
N PRO A 147 -6.28 1.81 1.40
CA PRO A 147 -5.94 0.94 0.28
C PRO A 147 -5.03 1.63 -0.76
N ILE A 148 -3.89 2.15 -0.28
CA ILE A 148 -2.95 2.95 -1.07
C ILE A 148 -1.60 2.26 -1.11
N LEU A 149 -1.18 1.86 -2.30
CA LEU A 149 0.11 1.24 -2.58
C LEU A 149 1.01 2.21 -3.34
N SER A 150 2.16 2.54 -2.77
CA SER A 150 3.24 3.22 -3.49
C SER A 150 4.15 2.19 -4.15
N VAL A 151 4.49 2.40 -5.43
CA VAL A 151 5.34 1.47 -6.20
C VAL A 151 6.57 2.20 -6.72
N MET A 152 7.74 1.58 -6.54
CA MET A 152 9.05 2.11 -6.90
C MET A 152 9.90 1.04 -7.59
N LYS A 153 10.82 1.49 -8.44
CA LYS A 153 11.84 0.62 -9.06
C LYS A 153 13.09 0.54 -8.20
N PHE A 154 13.80 -0.58 -8.32
CA PHE A 154 15.19 -0.70 -7.87
C PHE A 154 15.98 -1.58 -8.84
N ASP A 155 17.30 -1.38 -8.86
CA ASP A 155 18.21 -2.16 -9.71
C ASP A 155 19.08 -3.11 -8.91
N LYS A 156 19.52 -2.69 -7.72
CA LYS A 156 20.50 -3.45 -6.89
C LYS A 156 19.94 -3.72 -5.50
N GLU A 157 20.34 -4.85 -4.95
CA GLU A 157 19.94 -5.28 -3.59
C GLU A 157 20.32 -4.23 -2.52
N ASP A 158 21.58 -3.77 -2.51
CA ASP A 158 22.02 -2.76 -1.53
C ASP A 158 21.20 -1.46 -1.62
N GLU A 159 20.81 -1.09 -2.84
CA GLU A 159 19.96 0.08 -3.06
C GLU A 159 18.60 -0.07 -2.41
N VAL A 160 17.95 -1.21 -2.63
CA VAL A 160 16.59 -1.44 -2.07
C VAL A 160 16.63 -1.61 -0.56
N ILE A 161 17.65 -2.27 -0.01
CA ILE A 161 17.84 -2.40 1.44
C ILE A 161 17.95 -1.01 2.09
N ASN A 162 18.75 -0.11 1.52
CA ASN A 162 18.87 1.26 2.03
C ASN A 162 17.53 2.01 1.94
N LYS A 163 16.83 1.93 0.80
CA LYS A 163 15.54 2.60 0.59
C LYS A 163 14.44 2.07 1.52
N MET A 164 14.37 0.78 1.75
CA MET A 164 13.33 0.21 2.61
C MET A 164 13.55 0.56 4.08
N ASN A 165 14.79 0.75 4.51
CA ASN A 165 15.15 1.14 5.87
C ASN A 165 15.13 2.67 6.12
N ASP A 166 15.13 3.49 5.06
CA ASP A 166 15.05 4.95 5.16
C ASP A 166 13.58 5.39 5.40
N ASN A 167 13.10 5.11 6.60
CA ASN A 167 11.77 5.47 7.07
C ASN A 167 11.73 5.47 8.60
N LYS A 168 10.87 6.31 9.17
CA LYS A 168 10.70 6.43 10.64
C LYS A 168 9.97 5.27 11.30
N TYR A 169 9.32 4.40 10.51
CA TYR A 169 8.61 3.24 11.02
C TYR A 169 9.50 1.99 10.97
N GLY A 170 9.20 0.99 11.81
CA GLY A 170 9.94 -0.26 11.85
C GLY A 170 9.08 -1.39 12.44
N LEU A 171 8.07 -1.85 11.70
CA LEU A 171 7.13 -2.87 12.19
C LEU A 171 7.21 -4.18 11.41
N SER A 172 7.06 -4.14 10.09
CA SER A 172 7.01 -5.33 9.24
C SER A 172 7.69 -5.08 7.89
N SER A 173 8.11 -6.16 7.23
CA SER A 173 8.60 -6.16 5.86
C SER A 173 8.28 -7.50 5.20
N GLY A 174 8.30 -7.52 3.85
CA GLY A 174 8.16 -8.74 3.06
C GLY A 174 9.17 -8.77 1.92
N VAL A 175 9.69 -9.96 1.62
CA VAL A 175 10.60 -10.19 0.49
C VAL A 175 10.12 -11.40 -0.28
N TYR A 176 10.07 -11.26 -1.60
CA TYR A 176 9.82 -12.35 -2.55
C TYR A 176 11.08 -12.56 -3.39
N THR A 177 11.67 -13.70 -3.26
CA THR A 177 12.88 -14.18 -3.96
C THR A 177 12.87 -15.71 -3.96
N SER A 178 13.72 -16.37 -4.72
CA SER A 178 13.89 -17.84 -4.75
C SER A 178 14.85 -18.34 -3.69
#